data_9cc8c7f41d444fa19d166ee48cf7dbdf
#
_entry.id   9cc8c7f41d444fa19d166ee48cf7dbdf
#
_cell.length_a   1.000
_cell.length_b   1.000
_cell.length_c   1.000
_cell.angle_alpha   90.00
_cell.angle_beta   90.00
_cell.angle_gamma   90.00
#
_symmetry.space_group_name_H-M   'P 1'
#
loop_
_entity.id
_entity.type
_entity.pdbx_description
1 polymer ?
#
loop_
_entity_poly.entity_id
_entity_poly.type
_entity_poly.pdbx_seq_one_letter_code
_entity_poly.pdbx_strand_id
1 'polypeptide(L)'
;MFEFRDAPVPVREDLKYAYRSIWLHFGRPGPTLTGHQRIRVLASARGDHTREHAAEIGFSEQLGRLADDLYHRPAGVGETSVRAAADIDGDPRTVEVIALVSMLSSVDGTHRGLGVALEPLPEPSPGDPTGHIAEGLKRRRTHIPVPGGPIPFMLDLLPAEGAAFQSLFGPQYMTGWEMGFDTFRRSPGLDRAQMELVSSRTSVINECFY
;
A
#
# COMPACT_ATOMS: atom_id res chain seq x y z
N MET A 1 2.23 -16.09 12.53
CA MET A 1 2.17 -14.88 11.67
C MET A 1 1.13 -13.93 12.22
N PHE A 2 1.51 -12.72 12.51
CA PHE A 2 0.66 -11.66 13.09
C PHE A 2 -0.01 -11.99 14.43
N GLU A 3 0.70 -12.68 15.32
CA GLU A 3 0.19 -12.97 16.67
C GLU A 3 0.40 -11.82 17.66
N PHE A 4 1.40 -10.98 17.42
CA PHE A 4 1.74 -9.81 18.24
C PHE A 4 1.90 -10.13 19.73
N ARG A 5 2.49 -11.30 20.06
CA ARG A 5 2.61 -11.77 21.45
C ARG A 5 3.44 -10.85 22.33
N ASP A 6 4.46 -10.20 21.72
CA ASP A 6 5.39 -9.32 22.42
C ASP A 6 4.96 -7.83 22.31
N ALA A 7 3.78 -7.55 21.77
CA ALA A 7 3.27 -6.19 21.66
C ALA A 7 2.89 -5.63 23.06
N PRO A 8 3.21 -4.36 23.35
CA PRO A 8 2.92 -3.74 24.64
C PRO A 8 1.43 -3.54 24.91
N VAL A 9 0.61 -3.65 23.87
CA VAL A 9 -0.86 -3.54 23.94
C VAL A 9 -1.52 -4.63 23.09
N PRO A 10 -2.73 -5.07 23.43
CA PRO A 10 -3.45 -6.04 22.61
C PRO A 10 -3.74 -5.49 21.21
N VAL A 11 -3.46 -6.29 20.18
CA VAL A 11 -3.84 -5.99 18.79
C VAL A 11 -5.17 -6.66 18.47
N ARG A 12 -6.10 -5.91 17.87
CA ARG A 12 -7.43 -6.39 17.54
C ARG A 12 -7.41 -7.53 16.51
N GLU A 13 -8.33 -8.48 16.63
CA GLU A 13 -8.37 -9.65 15.76
C GLU A 13 -8.73 -9.31 14.30
N ASP A 14 -9.58 -8.30 14.07
CA ASP A 14 -9.90 -7.82 12.73
C ASP A 14 -8.65 -7.28 12.00
N LEU A 15 -7.77 -6.59 12.72
CA LEU A 15 -6.51 -6.08 12.20
C LEU A 15 -5.52 -7.21 11.90
N LYS A 16 -5.39 -8.17 12.80
CA LYS A 16 -4.57 -9.38 12.56
C LYS A 16 -5.05 -10.15 11.33
N TYR A 17 -6.37 -10.29 11.17
CA TYR A 17 -6.96 -10.93 10.01
C TYR A 17 -6.65 -10.17 8.71
N ALA A 18 -6.79 -8.85 8.71
CA ALA A 18 -6.45 -8.00 7.57
C ALA A 18 -4.97 -8.19 7.16
N TYR A 19 -4.05 -8.19 8.13
CA TYR A 19 -2.63 -8.39 7.86
C TYR A 19 -2.32 -9.77 7.28
N ARG A 20 -2.91 -10.84 7.81
CA ARG A 20 -2.77 -12.20 7.23
C ARG A 20 -3.28 -12.25 5.79
N SER A 21 -4.40 -11.60 5.52
CA SER A 21 -5.00 -11.54 4.18
C SER A 21 -4.10 -10.81 3.18
N ILE A 22 -3.51 -9.67 3.59
CA ILE A 22 -2.57 -8.91 2.76
C ILE A 22 -1.28 -9.70 2.52
N TRP A 23 -0.77 -10.43 3.52
CA TRP A 23 0.41 -11.28 3.33
C TRP A 23 0.18 -12.35 2.27
N LEU A 24 -0.98 -13.02 2.30
CA LEU A 24 -1.35 -13.97 1.25
C LEU A 24 -1.49 -13.30 -0.11
N HIS A 25 -2.02 -12.07 -0.15
CA HIS A 25 -2.13 -11.29 -1.39
C HIS A 25 -0.75 -10.94 -1.96
N PHE A 26 0.22 -10.57 -1.15
CA PHE A 26 1.58 -10.26 -1.60
C PHE A 26 2.25 -11.41 -2.33
N GLY A 27 2.09 -12.64 -1.87
CA GLY A 27 2.69 -13.82 -2.49
C GLY A 27 2.04 -14.24 -3.82
N ARG A 28 0.81 -13.81 -4.13
CA ARG A 28 0.10 -14.22 -5.34
C ARG A 28 0.52 -13.38 -6.54
N PRO A 29 0.43 -13.94 -7.79
CA PRO A 29 0.51 -13.13 -8.99
C PRO A 29 -0.49 -11.99 -8.97
N GLY A 30 -0.04 -10.82 -9.36
CA GLY A 30 -0.85 -9.62 -9.46
C GLY A 30 -1.22 -9.27 -10.89
N PRO A 31 -1.72 -8.06 -11.15
CA PRO A 31 -2.12 -7.64 -12.49
C PRO A 31 -0.96 -7.64 -13.51
N THR A 32 0.24 -7.23 -13.13
CA THR A 32 1.40 -7.08 -14.02
C THR A 32 2.65 -7.83 -13.56
N LEU A 33 2.68 -8.31 -12.33
CA LEU A 33 3.83 -8.96 -11.71
C LEU A 33 3.51 -10.39 -11.28
N THR A 34 4.48 -11.30 -11.45
CA THR A 34 4.43 -12.63 -10.85
C THR A 34 4.57 -12.55 -9.32
N GLY A 35 4.16 -13.58 -8.60
CA GLY A 35 4.37 -13.65 -7.15
C GLY A 35 5.84 -13.48 -6.74
N HIS A 36 6.78 -14.05 -7.50
CA HIS A 36 8.22 -13.89 -7.26
C HIS A 36 8.68 -12.44 -7.41
N GLN A 37 8.22 -11.75 -8.46
CA GLN A 37 8.57 -10.33 -8.66
C GLN A 37 8.00 -9.47 -7.53
N ARG A 38 6.76 -9.71 -7.12
CA ARG A 38 6.13 -8.97 -6.01
C ARG A 38 6.92 -9.12 -4.71
N ILE A 39 7.31 -10.35 -4.34
CA ILE A 39 8.12 -10.58 -3.13
C ILE A 39 9.51 -9.94 -3.25
N ARG A 40 10.16 -9.96 -4.42
CA ARG A 40 11.44 -9.28 -4.63
C ARG A 40 11.32 -7.77 -4.48
N VAL A 41 10.26 -7.15 -5.02
CA VAL A 41 9.96 -5.72 -4.81
C VAL A 41 9.86 -5.39 -3.32
N LEU A 42 9.04 -6.15 -2.59
CA LEU A 42 8.82 -5.92 -1.16
C LEU A 42 10.10 -6.11 -0.33
N ALA A 43 10.88 -7.14 -0.62
CA ALA A 43 12.15 -7.39 0.05
C ALA A 43 13.16 -6.27 -0.22
N SER A 44 13.29 -5.85 -1.48
CA SER A 44 14.20 -4.80 -1.89
C SER A 44 13.80 -3.43 -1.31
N ALA A 45 12.50 -3.10 -1.31
CA ALA A 45 11.99 -1.86 -0.73
C ALA A 45 12.27 -1.77 0.77
N ARG A 46 12.11 -2.88 1.53
CA ARG A 46 12.50 -2.92 2.95
C ARG A 46 13.97 -2.60 3.19
N GLY A 47 14.85 -3.01 2.28
CA GLY A 47 16.30 -2.81 2.35
C GLY A 47 16.80 -1.48 1.75
N ASP A 48 15.92 -0.65 1.15
CA ASP A 48 16.29 0.54 0.35
C ASP A 48 17.18 0.19 -0.86
N HIS A 49 16.89 -0.95 -1.51
CA HIS A 49 17.71 -1.52 -2.59
C HIS A 49 16.92 -1.77 -3.89
N THR A 50 15.66 -1.33 -4.00
CA THR A 50 14.84 -1.64 -5.19
C THR A 50 15.40 -0.97 -6.44
N ARG A 51 15.96 0.22 -6.31
CA ARG A 51 16.65 0.91 -7.40
C ARG A 51 17.84 0.09 -7.93
N GLU A 52 18.66 -0.47 -7.03
CA GLU A 52 19.84 -1.25 -7.39
C GLU A 52 19.46 -2.58 -8.06
N HIS A 53 18.37 -3.21 -7.61
CA HIS A 53 17.88 -4.49 -8.13
C HIS A 53 16.81 -4.34 -9.23
N ALA A 54 16.51 -3.11 -9.68
CA ALA A 54 15.42 -2.84 -10.61
C ALA A 54 15.50 -3.70 -11.89
N ALA A 55 16.67 -3.75 -12.52
CA ALA A 55 16.88 -4.53 -13.74
C ALA A 55 16.66 -6.04 -13.53
N GLU A 56 17.03 -6.60 -12.37
CA GLU A 56 16.83 -8.01 -12.03
C GLU A 56 15.35 -8.35 -11.79
N ILE A 57 14.57 -7.36 -11.35
CA ILE A 57 13.11 -7.50 -11.17
C ILE A 57 12.39 -7.28 -12.50
N GLY A 58 13.06 -6.66 -13.48
CA GLY A 58 12.48 -6.28 -14.76
C GLY A 58 11.82 -4.89 -14.73
N PHE A 59 12.39 -3.96 -13.96
CA PHE A 59 11.94 -2.58 -13.81
C PHE A 59 12.94 -1.57 -14.37
N SER A 60 12.46 -0.34 -14.60
CA SER A 60 13.35 0.81 -14.76
C SER A 60 13.95 1.23 -13.41
N GLU A 61 15.09 1.94 -13.47
CA GLU A 61 15.68 2.58 -12.29
C GLU A 61 14.70 3.56 -11.61
N GLN A 62 13.86 4.23 -12.41
CA GLN A 62 12.86 5.18 -11.95
C GLN A 62 11.78 4.51 -11.09
N LEU A 63 11.30 3.35 -11.52
CA LEU A 63 10.32 2.58 -10.74
C LEU A 63 10.94 2.00 -9.47
N GLY A 64 12.19 1.54 -9.54
CA GLY A 64 12.93 1.08 -8.38
C GLY A 64 13.12 2.20 -7.34
N ARG A 65 13.52 3.40 -7.79
CA ARG A 65 13.64 4.58 -6.91
C ARG A 65 12.30 4.96 -6.29
N LEU A 66 11.22 4.96 -7.06
CA LEU A 66 9.88 5.24 -6.56
C LEU A 66 9.49 4.26 -5.44
N ALA A 67 9.79 2.97 -5.59
CA ALA A 67 9.51 1.97 -4.55
C ALA A 67 10.29 2.26 -3.25
N ASP A 68 11.58 2.56 -3.34
CA ASP A 68 12.41 2.91 -2.19
C ASP A 68 11.93 4.20 -1.51
N ASP A 69 11.61 5.24 -2.29
CA ASP A 69 11.11 6.51 -1.73
C ASP A 69 9.74 6.34 -1.05
N LEU A 70 8.82 5.55 -1.63
CA LEU A 70 7.53 5.24 -1.01
C LEU A 70 7.66 4.58 0.36
N TYR A 71 8.66 3.73 0.54
CA TYR A 71 8.85 3.00 1.79
C TYR A 71 9.61 3.82 2.84
N HIS A 72 10.66 4.54 2.44
CA HIS A 72 11.60 5.21 3.35
C HIS A 72 11.41 6.73 3.45
N ARG A 73 10.92 7.37 2.39
CA ARG A 73 10.87 8.83 2.21
C ARG A 73 9.57 9.31 1.56
N PRO A 74 8.38 8.84 2.01
CA PRO A 74 7.11 9.06 1.30
C PRO A 74 6.76 10.54 1.10
N ALA A 75 7.18 11.44 1.98
CA ALA A 75 6.97 12.89 1.83
C ALA A 75 7.65 13.48 0.59
N GLY A 76 8.70 12.83 0.07
CA GLY A 76 9.40 13.25 -1.15
C GLY A 76 8.77 12.74 -2.45
N VAL A 77 7.76 11.87 -2.37
CA VAL A 77 7.10 11.31 -3.55
C VAL A 77 6.07 12.27 -4.10
N GLY A 78 6.25 12.69 -5.35
CA GLY A 78 5.36 13.61 -6.03
C GLY A 78 5.09 13.23 -7.47
N GLU A 79 4.39 14.11 -8.20
CA GLU A 79 4.03 13.91 -9.61
C GLU A 79 5.21 13.49 -10.47
N THR A 80 6.34 14.17 -10.33
CA THR A 80 7.52 13.94 -11.17
C THR A 80 8.05 12.51 -11.03
N SER A 81 8.15 11.97 -9.81
CA SER A 81 8.63 10.61 -9.58
C SER A 81 7.66 9.55 -10.09
N VAL A 82 6.35 9.75 -9.86
CA VAL A 82 5.32 8.83 -10.37
C VAL A 82 5.29 8.84 -11.90
N ARG A 83 5.34 10.02 -12.52
CA ARG A 83 5.34 10.15 -13.99
C ARG A 83 6.60 9.54 -14.61
N ALA A 84 7.77 9.80 -14.04
CA ALA A 84 9.03 9.24 -14.54
C ALA A 84 9.03 7.70 -14.56
N ALA A 85 8.42 7.05 -13.58
CA ALA A 85 8.25 5.62 -13.57
C ALA A 85 7.19 5.16 -14.58
N ALA A 86 6.01 5.80 -14.58
CA ALA A 86 4.89 5.39 -15.43
C ALA A 86 5.15 5.57 -16.93
N ASP A 87 5.95 6.56 -17.33
CA ASP A 87 6.30 6.80 -18.73
C ASP A 87 7.23 5.70 -19.31
N ILE A 88 7.94 4.95 -18.45
CA ILE A 88 8.84 3.86 -18.84
C ILE A 88 8.19 2.48 -18.62
N ASP A 89 7.67 2.23 -17.42
CA ASP A 89 7.15 0.92 -17.02
C ASP A 89 5.63 0.76 -17.27
N GLY A 90 4.96 1.84 -17.60
CA GLY A 90 3.51 1.89 -17.81
C GLY A 90 2.72 2.13 -16.52
N ASP A 91 1.55 2.76 -16.66
CA ASP A 91 0.67 3.08 -15.55
C ASP A 91 0.31 1.86 -14.67
N PRO A 92 -0.10 0.69 -15.25
CA PRO A 92 -0.52 -0.44 -14.42
C PRO A 92 0.58 -1.00 -13.52
N ARG A 93 1.80 -1.16 -14.06
CA ARG A 93 2.93 -1.68 -13.29
C ARG A 93 3.34 -0.71 -12.18
N THR A 94 3.37 0.58 -12.50
CA THR A 94 3.67 1.63 -11.53
C THR A 94 2.66 1.64 -10.39
N VAL A 95 1.36 1.55 -10.70
CA VAL A 95 0.30 1.49 -9.69
C VAL A 95 0.39 0.22 -8.85
N GLU A 96 0.71 -0.93 -9.43
CA GLU A 96 0.89 -2.17 -8.68
C GLU A 96 2.04 -2.06 -7.66
N VAL A 97 3.18 -1.51 -8.07
CA VAL A 97 4.32 -1.28 -7.17
C VAL A 97 3.95 -0.29 -6.06
N ILE A 98 3.28 0.81 -6.38
CA ILE A 98 2.79 1.78 -5.38
C ILE A 98 1.87 1.09 -4.37
N ALA A 99 0.91 0.29 -4.83
CA ALA A 99 -0.01 -0.44 -3.97
C ALA A 99 0.71 -1.40 -3.02
N LEU A 100 1.61 -2.23 -3.57
CA LEU A 100 2.39 -3.20 -2.81
C LEU A 100 3.23 -2.54 -1.71
N VAL A 101 4.02 -1.54 -2.09
CA VAL A 101 4.94 -0.89 -1.15
C VAL A 101 4.20 -0.07 -0.10
N SER A 102 3.10 0.60 -0.47
CA SER A 102 2.28 1.36 0.48
C SER A 102 1.61 0.43 1.51
N MET A 103 1.06 -0.70 1.08
CA MET A 103 0.48 -1.69 1.99
C MET A 103 1.55 -2.32 2.90
N LEU A 104 2.74 -2.64 2.38
CA LEU A 104 3.87 -3.14 3.17
C LEU A 104 4.29 -2.12 4.23
N SER A 105 4.52 -0.87 3.82
CA SER A 105 4.92 0.22 4.71
C SER A 105 3.91 0.42 5.85
N SER A 106 2.62 0.31 5.56
CA SER A 106 1.55 0.42 6.56
C SER A 106 1.58 -0.70 7.59
N VAL A 107 1.77 -1.95 7.15
CA VAL A 107 1.88 -3.11 8.05
C VAL A 107 3.17 -3.03 8.88
N ASP A 108 4.30 -2.77 8.24
CA ASP A 108 5.60 -2.63 8.90
C ASP A 108 5.63 -1.44 9.85
N GLY A 109 4.94 -0.35 9.50
CA GLY A 109 4.75 0.81 10.36
C GLY A 109 4.04 0.45 11.68
N THR A 110 3.04 -0.42 11.62
CA THR A 110 2.37 -0.93 12.84
C THR A 110 3.33 -1.75 13.70
N HIS A 111 4.14 -2.64 13.11
CA HIS A 111 5.13 -3.41 13.86
C HIS A 111 6.16 -2.50 14.54
N ARG A 112 6.68 -1.52 13.79
CA ARG A 112 7.63 -0.54 14.36
C ARG A 112 7.01 0.30 15.46
N GLY A 113 5.76 0.76 15.28
CA GLY A 113 5.03 1.53 16.29
C GLY A 113 4.77 0.74 17.58
N LEU A 114 4.62 -0.58 17.48
CA LEU A 114 4.46 -1.48 18.62
C LEU A 114 5.80 -1.99 19.18
N GLY A 115 6.93 -1.67 18.55
CA GLY A 115 8.25 -2.16 18.98
C GLY A 115 8.45 -3.66 18.80
N VAL A 116 7.71 -4.29 17.88
CA VAL A 116 7.83 -5.74 17.60
C VAL A 116 8.55 -6.00 16.28
N ALA A 117 9.13 -7.19 16.14
CA ALA A 117 9.82 -7.59 14.92
C ALA A 117 8.89 -7.59 13.71
N LEU A 118 9.42 -7.25 12.54
CA LEU A 118 8.71 -7.35 11.28
C LEU A 118 8.42 -8.81 10.94
N GLU A 119 7.25 -9.09 10.39
CA GLU A 119 6.95 -10.43 9.87
C GLU A 119 7.84 -10.76 8.66
N PRO A 120 8.34 -12.00 8.55
CA PRO A 120 8.96 -12.47 7.33
C PRO A 120 8.01 -12.31 6.14
N LEU A 121 8.53 -11.94 4.98
CA LEU A 121 7.71 -11.89 3.76
C LEU A 121 7.19 -13.28 3.41
N PRO A 122 6.01 -13.38 2.80
CA PRO A 122 5.43 -14.67 2.44
C PRO A 122 6.19 -15.33 1.29
N GLU A 123 6.04 -16.65 1.17
CA GLU A 123 6.52 -17.37 0.01
C GLU A 123 5.72 -17.00 -1.24
N PRO A 124 6.38 -16.80 -2.39
CA PRO A 124 5.69 -16.50 -3.63
C PRO A 124 4.95 -17.70 -4.18
N SER A 125 3.71 -17.50 -4.60
CA SER A 125 2.93 -18.50 -5.34
C SER A 125 3.31 -18.49 -6.82
N PRO A 126 3.36 -19.66 -7.48
CA PRO A 126 3.59 -19.74 -8.91
C PRO A 126 2.39 -19.18 -9.70
N GLY A 127 2.64 -18.75 -10.92
CA GLY A 127 1.65 -18.28 -11.86
C GLY A 127 2.07 -17.02 -12.60
N ASP A 128 1.44 -16.81 -13.74
CA ASP A 128 1.62 -15.62 -14.56
C ASP A 128 0.78 -14.46 -14.02
N PRO A 129 1.14 -13.20 -14.35
CA PRO A 129 0.32 -12.04 -14.07
C PRO A 129 -1.10 -12.19 -14.62
N THR A 130 -2.09 -11.71 -13.87
CA THR A 130 -3.50 -11.90 -14.21
C THR A 130 -3.95 -11.07 -15.41
N GLY A 131 -3.26 -9.98 -15.74
CA GLY A 131 -3.64 -9.04 -16.79
C GLY A 131 -4.91 -8.25 -16.49
N HIS A 132 -5.49 -8.37 -15.29
CA HIS A 132 -6.76 -7.73 -14.96
C HIS A 132 -6.58 -6.26 -14.62
N ILE A 133 -6.73 -5.41 -15.64
CA ILE A 133 -6.59 -3.95 -15.60
C ILE A 133 -7.94 -3.36 -15.98
N ALA A 134 -8.41 -2.34 -15.26
CA ALA A 134 -9.66 -1.68 -15.57
C ALA A 134 -9.56 -0.89 -16.88
N GLU A 135 -10.59 -1.00 -17.70
CA GLU A 135 -10.70 -0.33 -19.01
C GLU A 135 -11.47 0.99 -18.90
N GLY A 136 -11.31 1.84 -19.90
CA GLY A 136 -12.09 3.07 -20.06
C GLY A 136 -11.71 4.21 -19.10
N LEU A 137 -10.71 4.03 -18.27
CA LEU A 137 -10.21 5.07 -17.39
C LEU A 137 -9.45 6.14 -18.19
N LYS A 138 -9.47 7.38 -17.72
CA LYS A 138 -8.81 8.50 -18.39
C LYS A 138 -7.96 9.29 -17.42
N ARG A 139 -6.79 9.73 -17.88
CA ARG A 139 -6.04 10.78 -17.20
C ARG A 139 -6.83 12.09 -17.29
N ARG A 140 -7.01 12.74 -16.15
CA ARG A 140 -7.67 14.05 -16.04
C ARG A 140 -6.65 15.03 -15.44
N ARG A 141 -6.88 15.45 -14.21
CA ARG A 141 -5.92 16.22 -13.39
C ARG A 141 -5.13 15.29 -12.45
N THR A 142 -4.93 14.04 -12.86
CA THR A 142 -4.27 12.99 -12.08
C THR A 142 -3.08 12.44 -12.86
N HIS A 143 -2.11 11.92 -12.12
CA HIS A 143 -0.87 11.39 -12.71
C HIS A 143 -1.13 10.05 -13.41
N ILE A 144 -2.12 9.31 -12.94
CA ILE A 144 -2.53 7.99 -13.41
C ILE A 144 -3.98 8.06 -13.93
N PRO A 145 -4.38 7.23 -14.91
CA PRO A 145 -5.78 7.12 -15.33
C PRO A 145 -6.67 6.71 -14.16
N VAL A 146 -7.78 7.41 -13.99
CA VAL A 146 -8.74 7.18 -12.90
C VAL A 146 -10.17 7.30 -13.42
N PRO A 147 -11.18 6.73 -12.72
CA PRO A 147 -12.57 7.02 -12.99
C PRO A 147 -12.85 8.51 -12.69
N GLY A 148 -13.95 9.02 -13.19
CA GLY A 148 -14.40 10.35 -12.79
C GLY A 148 -14.97 10.31 -11.36
N GLY A 149 -14.98 11.48 -10.70
CA GLY A 149 -15.59 11.60 -9.37
C GLY A 149 -14.92 12.67 -8.53
N PRO A 150 -15.49 12.95 -7.35
CA PRO A 150 -14.97 13.99 -6.45
C PRO A 150 -13.63 13.60 -5.83
N ILE A 151 -13.41 12.32 -5.58
CA ILE A 151 -12.16 11.78 -5.01
C ILE A 151 -11.64 10.70 -5.97
N PRO A 152 -10.69 11.02 -6.86
CA PRO A 152 -10.09 10.05 -7.74
C PRO A 152 -9.21 9.08 -6.94
N PHE A 153 -9.34 7.79 -7.22
CA PHE A 153 -8.56 6.75 -6.56
C PHE A 153 -7.75 5.96 -7.58
N MET A 154 -6.42 6.04 -7.49
CA MET A 154 -5.54 5.46 -8.52
C MET A 154 -5.61 3.94 -8.56
N LEU A 155 -5.93 3.28 -7.44
CA LEU A 155 -6.05 1.82 -7.40
C LEU A 155 -7.29 1.28 -8.13
N ASP A 156 -8.22 2.15 -8.57
CA ASP A 156 -9.32 1.74 -9.44
C ASP A 156 -8.81 1.23 -10.81
N LEU A 157 -7.57 1.60 -11.18
CA LEU A 157 -6.91 1.03 -12.36
C LEU A 157 -6.65 -0.48 -12.20
N LEU A 158 -6.43 -0.93 -10.98
CA LEU A 158 -6.13 -2.33 -10.62
C LEU A 158 -7.12 -2.82 -9.56
N PRO A 159 -8.30 -3.31 -9.95
CA PRO A 159 -9.39 -3.64 -9.02
C PRO A 159 -8.98 -4.60 -7.89
N ALA A 160 -8.10 -5.56 -8.16
CA ALA A 160 -7.60 -6.50 -7.16
C ALA A 160 -6.75 -5.80 -6.08
N GLU A 161 -5.89 -4.86 -6.49
CA GLU A 161 -5.07 -4.06 -5.56
C GLU A 161 -5.94 -3.07 -4.79
N GLY A 162 -6.93 -2.47 -5.43
CA GLY A 162 -7.92 -1.61 -4.78
C GLY A 162 -8.70 -2.34 -3.69
N ALA A 163 -9.18 -3.55 -3.97
CA ALA A 163 -9.88 -4.39 -2.99
C ALA A 163 -8.97 -4.80 -1.82
N ALA A 164 -7.72 -5.18 -2.10
CA ALA A 164 -6.73 -5.51 -1.08
C ALA A 164 -6.44 -4.31 -0.17
N PHE A 165 -6.21 -3.14 -0.74
CA PHE A 165 -6.01 -1.90 0.00
C PHE A 165 -7.21 -1.57 0.90
N GLN A 166 -8.44 -1.65 0.42
CA GLN A 166 -9.64 -1.37 1.21
C GLN A 166 -9.79 -2.35 2.38
N SER A 167 -9.45 -3.63 2.17
CA SER A 167 -9.50 -4.64 3.24
C SER A 167 -8.48 -4.38 4.35
N LEU A 168 -7.37 -3.73 4.05
CA LEU A 168 -6.36 -3.31 5.01
C LEU A 168 -6.73 -1.98 5.68
N PHE A 169 -7.13 -1.00 4.90
CA PHE A 169 -7.42 0.37 5.35
C PHE A 169 -8.58 0.43 6.35
N GLY A 170 -9.68 -0.30 6.09
CA GLY A 170 -10.84 -0.31 6.97
C GLY A 170 -10.51 -0.66 8.43
N PRO A 171 -9.88 -1.81 8.72
CA PRO A 171 -9.46 -2.17 10.08
C PRO A 171 -8.42 -1.23 10.69
N GLN A 172 -7.53 -0.66 9.88
CA GLN A 172 -6.50 0.28 10.39
C GLN A 172 -7.07 1.65 10.75
N TYR A 173 -8.05 2.13 9.98
CA TYR A 173 -8.63 3.45 10.17
C TYR A 173 -10.17 3.37 10.29
N MET A 174 -10.87 3.60 9.19
CA MET A 174 -12.33 3.52 9.08
C MET A 174 -12.73 3.11 7.67
N THR A 175 -13.81 2.37 7.55
CA THR A 175 -14.45 2.15 6.25
C THR A 175 -15.18 3.42 5.79
N GLY A 176 -15.46 3.53 4.49
CA GLY A 176 -16.24 4.65 3.95
C GLY A 176 -17.61 4.80 4.62
N TRP A 177 -18.24 3.70 5.06
CA TRP A 177 -19.48 3.72 5.84
C TRP A 177 -19.26 4.32 7.23
N GLU A 178 -18.26 3.86 7.97
CA GLU A 178 -17.94 4.33 9.32
C GLU A 178 -17.58 5.82 9.34
N MET A 179 -16.96 6.32 8.27
CA MET A 179 -16.64 7.75 8.11
C MET A 179 -17.88 8.65 8.07
N GLY A 180 -19.04 8.11 7.70
CA GLY A 180 -20.32 8.84 7.70
C GLY A 180 -20.90 9.14 9.10
N PHE A 181 -20.33 8.56 10.18
CA PHE A 181 -20.84 8.71 11.54
C PHE A 181 -19.85 9.49 12.41
N ASP A 182 -20.25 10.67 12.84
CA ASP A 182 -19.46 11.52 13.76
C ASP A 182 -19.33 10.91 15.17
N THR A 183 -20.26 10.03 15.55
CA THR A 183 -20.27 9.30 16.82
C THR A 183 -19.53 7.96 16.77
N PHE A 184 -18.91 7.62 15.63
CA PHE A 184 -18.23 6.34 15.48
C PHE A 184 -17.12 6.16 16.52
N ARG A 185 -17.05 4.96 17.10
CA ARG A 185 -15.99 4.52 18.01
C ARG A 185 -15.46 3.16 17.59
N ARG A 186 -14.17 3.04 17.48
CA ARG A 186 -13.48 1.74 17.36
C ARG A 186 -13.27 1.21 18.79
N SER A 187 -14.15 0.35 19.25
CA SER A 187 -14.16 -0.16 20.63
C SER A 187 -13.23 -1.35 20.86
N PRO A 188 -12.57 -1.51 22.03
CA PRO A 188 -12.32 -0.43 23.00
C PRO A 188 -11.22 0.48 22.45
N GLY A 189 -11.35 1.76 22.43
CA GLY A 189 -10.30 2.63 21.91
C GLY A 189 -10.74 4.06 21.68
N LEU A 190 -10.12 4.66 20.68
CA LEU A 190 -10.25 6.07 20.36
C LEU A 190 -11.68 6.41 19.88
N ASP A 191 -12.20 7.56 20.32
CA ASP A 191 -13.38 8.15 19.71
C ASP A 191 -13.04 8.82 18.37
N ARG A 192 -14.06 9.29 17.66
CA ARG A 192 -13.89 9.88 16.32
C ARG A 192 -12.93 11.07 16.34
N ALA A 193 -13.04 11.97 17.30
CA ALA A 193 -12.20 13.16 17.37
C ALA A 193 -10.72 12.79 17.59
N GLN A 194 -10.47 11.81 18.46
CA GLN A 194 -9.12 11.29 18.71
C GLN A 194 -8.52 10.60 17.48
N MET A 195 -9.33 9.82 16.75
CA MET A 195 -8.90 9.17 15.51
C MET A 195 -8.55 10.20 14.44
N GLU A 196 -9.36 11.24 14.28
CA GLU A 196 -9.08 12.32 13.32
C GLU A 196 -7.86 13.14 13.70
N LEU A 197 -7.61 13.36 14.99
CA LEU A 197 -6.40 14.05 15.45
C LEU A 197 -5.13 13.26 15.08
N VAL A 198 -5.14 11.94 15.29
CA VAL A 198 -4.02 11.06 14.90
C VAL A 198 -3.82 11.07 13.40
N SER A 199 -4.90 10.92 12.63
CA SER A 199 -4.89 10.94 11.16
C SER A 199 -4.34 12.27 10.62
N SER A 200 -4.86 13.40 11.14
CA SER A 200 -4.39 14.74 10.75
C SER A 200 -2.92 14.93 11.08
N ARG A 201 -2.45 14.48 12.26
CA ARG A 201 -1.04 14.54 12.60
C ARG A 201 -0.17 13.71 11.67
N THR A 202 -0.62 12.53 11.29
CA THR A 202 0.07 11.66 10.33
C THR A 202 0.17 12.37 8.97
N SER A 203 -0.90 12.99 8.51
CA SER A 203 -0.92 13.75 7.26
C SER A 203 0.07 14.92 7.28
N VAL A 204 0.15 15.66 8.39
CA VAL A 204 1.13 16.76 8.55
C VAL A 204 2.57 16.24 8.50
N ILE A 205 2.86 15.10 9.15
CA ILE A 205 4.21 14.50 9.14
C ILE A 205 4.62 14.04 7.74
N ASN A 206 3.66 13.50 6.99
CA ASN A 206 3.88 13.02 5.62
C ASN A 206 3.71 14.11 4.56
N GLU A 207 3.53 15.37 4.96
CA GLU A 207 3.31 16.51 4.05
C GLU A 207 2.18 16.26 3.04
N CYS A 208 1.13 15.52 3.46
CA CYS A 208 -0.02 15.26 2.61
C CYS A 208 -0.74 16.54 2.26
N PHE A 209 -1.11 16.68 0.99
CA PHE A 209 -1.75 17.88 0.46
C PHE A 209 -3.23 18.03 0.88
N TYR A 210 -3.89 16.96 1.32
CA TYR A 210 -5.28 16.96 1.78
C TYR A 210 -5.41 17.18 3.27
#